data_52fbc844cef7766d4682d86558682ba5
#
_entry.id   52fbc844cef7766d4682d86558682ba5
#
_cell.length_a   1.000
_cell.length_b   1.000
_cell.length_c   1.000
_cell.angle_alpha   90.00
_cell.angle_beta   90.00
_cell.angle_gamma   90.00
#
_symmetry.space_group_name_H-M   'P 1'
#
loop_
_entity.id
_entity.type
_entity.pdbx_description
1 polymer ?
#
loop_
_entity_poly.entity_id
_entity_poly.type
_entity_poly.pdbx_seq_one_letter_code
_entity_poly.pdbx_strand_id
1 'polypeptide(L)'
;MNARENVINDAIYPAQVRAGRALIGWTQDKLASESGLPKRTIARIEGGESSPRSSTITAIRTALEAAGVEFVPENGSGAGVRLRK
;
A
#
# COMPACT_ATOMS: atom_id res chain seq x y z
N MET A 1 3.30 16.39 18.50
CA MET A 1 3.01 16.23 17.95
C MET A 1 2.31 15.87 17.52
N ASN A 2 2.47 15.19 17.14
CA ASN A 2 1.28 15.37 16.76
C ASN A 2 0.74 14.18 16.13
N ALA A 3 -0.56 14.04 16.21
CA ALA A 3 -1.26 12.91 15.68
C ALA A 3 -1.03 12.74 14.20
N ARG A 4 -0.72 13.83 13.56
CA ARG A 4 -0.49 13.80 12.15
C ARG A 4 0.71 12.96 11.77
N GLU A 5 1.69 12.92 12.64
CA GLU A 5 2.86 12.08 12.38
C GLU A 5 2.49 10.62 12.38
N ASN A 6 1.60 10.23 13.26
CA ASN A 6 1.19 8.84 13.31
C ASN A 6 0.45 8.45 12.06
N VAL A 7 -0.38 9.35 11.57
CA VAL A 7 -1.11 9.08 10.33
C VAL A 7 -0.13 8.92 9.17
N ILE A 8 0.87 9.77 9.11
CA ILE A 8 1.85 9.72 8.05
C ILE A 8 2.63 8.42 8.06
N ASN A 9 2.94 7.93 9.26
CA ASN A 9 3.71 6.70 9.38
C ASN A 9 2.98 5.51 8.80
N ASP A 10 1.65 5.52 8.88
CA ASP A 10 0.85 4.42 8.38
C ASP A 10 0.38 4.62 6.97
N ALA A 11 0.50 5.85 6.47
CA ALA A 11 -0.04 6.16 5.15
C ALA A 11 0.86 5.60 4.06
N ILE A 12 0.23 5.13 3.02
CA ILE A 12 0.94 4.77 1.80
C ILE A 12 0.19 5.43 0.66
N TYR A 13 0.93 5.78 -0.39
CA TYR A 13 0.34 6.44 -1.54
C TYR A 13 -0.18 5.41 -2.53
N PRO A 14 -1.20 5.76 -3.31
CA PRO A 14 -1.70 4.85 -4.34
C PRO A 14 -0.60 4.33 -5.25
N ALA A 15 0.34 5.19 -5.61
CA ALA A 15 1.44 4.78 -6.47
C ALA A 15 2.31 3.72 -5.83
N GLN A 16 2.46 3.75 -4.51
CA GLN A 16 3.23 2.73 -3.83
C GLN A 16 2.55 1.37 -3.90
N VAL A 17 1.22 1.35 -3.85
CA VAL A 17 0.49 0.10 -3.96
C VAL A 17 0.69 -0.50 -5.35
N ARG A 18 0.54 0.33 -6.38
CA ARG A 18 0.74 -0.13 -7.75
C ARG A 18 2.16 -0.63 -7.96
N ALA A 19 3.13 0.14 -7.47
CA ALA A 19 4.54 -0.22 -7.63
C ALA A 19 4.86 -1.49 -6.86
N GLY A 20 4.30 -1.66 -5.67
CA GLY A 20 4.52 -2.87 -4.89
C GLY A 20 4.01 -4.10 -5.61
N ARG A 21 2.81 -3.99 -6.18
CA ARG A 21 2.29 -5.10 -6.99
C ARG A 21 3.22 -5.41 -8.15
N ALA A 22 3.68 -4.37 -8.83
CA ALA A 22 4.54 -4.57 -9.99
C ALA A 22 5.84 -5.27 -9.62
N LEU A 23 6.40 -4.92 -8.47
CA LEU A 23 7.65 -5.54 -8.04
C LEU A 23 7.55 -7.04 -7.89
N ILE A 24 6.40 -7.53 -7.49
CA ILE A 24 6.22 -8.97 -7.23
C ILE A 24 5.31 -9.63 -8.24
N GLY A 25 4.93 -8.90 -9.30
CA GLY A 25 4.16 -9.48 -10.38
C GLY A 25 2.72 -9.80 -10.02
N TRP A 26 2.16 -9.11 -9.06
CA TRP A 26 0.77 -9.35 -8.64
C TRP A 26 -0.20 -8.52 -9.45
N THR A 27 -1.33 -9.13 -9.80
CA THR A 27 -2.47 -8.41 -10.34
C THR A 27 -3.27 -7.80 -9.20
N GLN A 28 -4.22 -6.92 -9.54
CA GLN A 28 -5.16 -6.43 -8.55
C GLN A 28 -5.98 -7.57 -7.94
N ASP A 29 -6.33 -8.58 -8.76
CA ASP A 29 -7.05 -9.74 -8.25
C ASP A 29 -6.24 -10.48 -7.20
N LYS A 30 -4.95 -10.63 -7.45
CA LYS A 30 -4.09 -11.31 -6.50
C LYS A 30 -3.99 -10.55 -5.20
N LEU A 31 -3.80 -9.23 -5.28
CA LEU A 31 -3.73 -8.42 -4.07
C LEU A 31 -5.07 -8.46 -3.32
N ALA A 32 -6.18 -8.43 -4.04
CA ALA A 32 -7.49 -8.54 -3.40
C ALA A 32 -7.60 -9.84 -2.63
N SER A 33 -7.21 -10.93 -3.26
CA SER A 33 -7.27 -12.24 -2.64
C SER A 33 -6.39 -12.30 -1.37
N GLU A 34 -5.17 -11.80 -1.48
CA GLU A 34 -4.23 -11.89 -0.37
C GLU A 34 -4.56 -10.93 0.76
N SER A 35 -5.19 -9.80 0.47
CA SER A 35 -5.54 -8.82 1.49
C SER A 35 -6.91 -9.05 2.08
N GLY A 36 -7.72 -9.89 1.45
CA GLY A 36 -9.09 -10.10 1.88
C GLY A 36 -10.03 -8.97 1.50
N LEU A 37 -9.64 -8.11 0.58
CA LEU A 37 -10.44 -6.97 0.16
C LEU A 37 -11.04 -7.22 -1.21
N PRO A 38 -12.19 -6.61 -1.50
CA PRO A 38 -12.75 -6.71 -2.86
C PRO A 38 -11.84 -6.03 -3.88
N LYS A 39 -11.82 -6.56 -5.08
CA LYS A 39 -11.00 -5.98 -6.13
C LYS A 39 -11.34 -4.51 -6.38
N ARG A 40 -12.64 -4.16 -6.31
CA ARG A 40 -13.01 -2.77 -6.55
C ARG A 40 -12.43 -1.83 -5.51
N THR A 41 -12.23 -2.33 -4.29
CA THR A 41 -11.58 -1.53 -3.27
C THR A 41 -10.13 -1.26 -3.62
N ILE A 42 -9.42 -2.30 -4.10
CA ILE A 42 -8.04 -2.15 -4.55
C ILE A 42 -7.97 -1.14 -5.69
N ALA A 43 -8.85 -1.29 -6.68
CA ALA A 43 -8.84 -0.40 -7.84
C ALA A 43 -9.10 1.04 -7.43
N ARG A 44 -10.02 1.25 -6.50
CA ARG A 44 -10.36 2.58 -6.05
C ARG A 44 -9.19 3.25 -5.33
N ILE A 45 -8.51 2.47 -4.49
CA ILE A 45 -7.38 2.99 -3.76
C ILE A 45 -6.24 3.32 -4.71
N GLU A 46 -5.96 2.44 -5.65
CA GLU A 46 -4.88 2.68 -6.60
C GLU A 46 -5.19 3.84 -7.53
N GLY A 47 -6.45 4.13 -7.72
CA GLY A 47 -6.87 5.29 -8.51
C GLY A 47 -6.89 6.58 -7.73
N GLY A 48 -6.68 6.53 -6.43
CA GLY A 48 -6.64 7.74 -5.61
C GLY A 48 -7.98 8.38 -5.39
N GLU A 49 -9.08 7.63 -5.54
CA GLU A 49 -10.40 8.23 -5.55
C GLU A 49 -10.99 8.50 -4.19
N SER A 50 -10.46 7.92 -3.15
CA SER A 50 -11.11 8.07 -1.85
C SER A 50 -10.06 8.03 -0.76
N SER A 51 -10.52 8.38 0.45
CA SER A 51 -9.67 8.28 1.64
C SER A 51 -9.97 6.95 2.28
N PRO A 52 -9.13 5.95 2.09
CA PRO A 52 -9.39 4.63 2.64
C PRO A 52 -9.29 4.64 4.15
N ARG A 53 -9.98 3.71 4.76
CA ARG A 53 -9.86 3.51 6.20
C ARG A 53 -8.48 2.96 6.51
N SER A 54 -8.02 3.23 7.73
CA SER A 54 -6.71 2.73 8.11
C SER A 54 -6.67 1.20 8.12
N SER A 55 -7.79 0.54 8.44
CA SER A 55 -7.82 -0.92 8.40
C SER A 55 -7.64 -1.45 6.98
N THR A 56 -8.17 -0.74 5.99
CA THR A 56 -8.01 -1.12 4.60
C THR A 56 -6.56 -0.98 4.17
N ILE A 57 -5.95 0.14 4.53
CA ILE A 57 -4.54 0.38 4.22
C ILE A 57 -3.66 -0.66 4.90
N THR A 58 -3.96 -0.97 6.16
CA THR A 58 -3.19 -1.98 6.89
C THR A 58 -3.29 -3.34 6.20
N ALA A 59 -4.47 -3.71 5.72
CA ALA A 59 -4.64 -5.00 5.05
C ALA A 59 -3.80 -5.08 3.78
N ILE A 60 -3.80 -4.00 2.99
CA ILE A 60 -3.01 -3.96 1.77
C ILE A 60 -1.52 -4.03 2.10
N ARG A 61 -1.10 -3.21 3.05
CA ARG A 61 0.30 -3.16 3.44
C ARG A 61 0.77 -4.51 3.96
N THR A 62 -0.02 -5.14 4.81
CA THR A 62 0.34 -6.45 5.37
C THR A 62 0.51 -7.48 4.27
N ALA A 63 -0.40 -7.50 3.30
CA ALA A 63 -0.34 -8.46 2.21
C ALA A 63 0.94 -8.28 1.38
N LEU A 64 1.24 -7.03 1.03
CA LEU A 64 2.42 -6.76 0.21
C LEU A 64 3.71 -6.99 1.00
N GLU A 65 3.73 -6.60 2.26
CA GLU A 65 4.93 -6.84 3.08
C GLU A 65 5.20 -8.31 3.28
N ALA A 66 4.16 -9.10 3.46
CA ALA A 66 4.32 -10.55 3.61
C ALA A 66 4.90 -11.17 2.35
N ALA A 67 4.67 -10.54 1.21
CA ALA A 67 5.19 -11.01 -0.07
C ALA A 67 6.56 -10.45 -0.41
N GLY A 68 7.15 -9.66 0.50
CA GLY A 68 8.51 -9.18 0.31
C GLY A 68 8.66 -7.74 -0.11
N VAL A 69 7.56 -6.99 -0.17
CA VAL A 69 7.64 -5.57 -0.51
C VAL A 69 7.92 -4.77 0.74
N GLU A 70 8.87 -3.86 0.66
CA GLU A 70 9.17 -2.94 1.74
C GLU A 70 8.73 -1.55 1.32
N PHE A 71 7.93 -0.89 2.15
CA PHE A 71 7.49 0.47 1.87
C PHE A 71 8.50 1.46 2.43
N VAL A 72 8.94 2.36 1.56
CA VAL A 72 9.93 3.38 1.91
C VAL A 72 9.16 4.67 2.12
N PRO A 73 9.14 5.20 3.35
CA PRO A 73 8.36 6.41 3.60
C PRO A 73 9.01 7.64 2.98
N GLU A 74 8.21 8.69 2.86
CA GLU A 74 8.71 9.96 2.41
C GLU A 74 9.74 10.47 3.41
N ASN A 75 10.93 10.78 2.94
CA ASN A 75 11.99 11.25 3.82
C ASN A 75 12.82 12.34 3.16
N GLY A 76 12.21 13.09 2.27
CA GLY A 76 12.91 14.14 1.54
C GLY A 76 13.31 13.71 0.15
N SER A 77 13.27 12.41 -0.11
CA SER A 77 13.64 11.86 -1.42
C SER A 77 12.45 11.22 -2.13
N GLY A 78 11.30 11.26 -1.50
CA GLY A 78 10.09 10.67 -2.07
C GLY A 78 9.81 9.30 -1.51
N ALA A 79 8.51 8.99 -1.40
CA ALA A 79 8.07 7.67 -0.96
C ALA A 79 8.30 6.65 -2.06
N GLY A 80 8.53 5.40 -1.69
CA GLY A 80 8.74 4.36 -2.68
C GLY A 80 8.53 2.99 -2.12
N VAL A 81 8.97 2.00 -2.88
CA VAL A 81 8.92 0.60 -2.48
C VAL A 81 10.18 -0.09 -2.98
N ARG A 82 10.52 -1.19 -2.34
CA ARG A 82 11.60 -2.03 -2.81
C ARG A 82 11.37 -3.46 -2.36
N LEU A 83 12.02 -4.39 -3.03
CA LEU A 83 11.96 -5.78 -2.60
C LEU A 83 12.92 -5.98 -1.44
N ARG A 84 12.43 -6.65 -0.41
CA ARG A 84 13.25 -7.01 0.72
C ARG A 84 13.98 -8.30 0.38
N LYS A 85 15.25 -8.32 0.65
CA LYS A 85 16.04 -9.51 0.31
C LYS A 85 16.00 -10.55 1.42
#